data_68c4903cf5fc4e68ffc15b939e6fadea
#
_entry.id   68c4903cf5fc4e68ffc15b939e6fadea
#
_cell.length_a   1.000
_cell.length_b   1.000
_cell.length_c   1.000
_cell.angle_alpha   90.00
_cell.angle_beta   90.00
_cell.angle_gamma   90.00
#
_symmetry.space_group_name_H-M   'P 1'
#
loop_
_entity.id
_entity.type
_entity.pdbx_description
1 polymer ?
#
loop_
_entity_poly.entity_id
_entity_poly.type
_entity_poly.pdbx_seq_one_letter_code
_entity_poly.pdbx_strand_id
1 'polypeptide(L)'
;MIGLKVQKNDADKIRRVLLNLSLLNIDAKIKRINDFVFIPLISTPNNSLMDKLKSYEVEIVDTNFEVHTKGPKSLKSILKGKIDDDKVEEIKKSFDIIGDIVILEIPDEFEDYKYIVGDAALKFTKRRSVYRKSSEIKGIIRTRELEHLAGEDVSETVHKEFGSKLLLDVKKVYFSPRLATERRRITDQIKEGEIVIDMFAGIGPFSILIAREHNVKIYSIDINPDAFKYLKKNIELNKLKGNIIPLLGDVEVVLGSLDLKSDRIIMNLPGTAWNFLDTALNSLKPGGVIHYYEFASEFQKPIDRIIETAYPHNVEILNSRKVKSKSPGIWHMGIDAKIY
;
A
#
# COMPACT_ATOMS: atom_id res chain seq x y z
N MET A 1 20.45 -7.25 -35.60
CA MET A 1 19.07 -7.66 -35.23
C MET A 1 18.10 -6.87 -36.09
N ILE A 2 17.15 -7.57 -36.70
CA ILE A 2 16.16 -6.96 -37.60
C ILE A 2 15.23 -6.04 -36.82
N GLY A 3 14.89 -4.90 -37.41
CA GLY A 3 13.93 -3.95 -36.85
C GLY A 3 13.23 -3.13 -37.94
N LEU A 4 12.25 -2.32 -37.52
CA LEU A 4 11.63 -1.30 -38.36
C LEU A 4 12.10 0.08 -37.90
N LYS A 5 12.58 0.89 -38.83
CA LYS A 5 12.78 2.31 -38.68
C LYS A 5 11.49 3.02 -39.11
N VAL A 6 10.94 3.84 -38.24
CA VAL A 6 9.64 4.50 -38.42
C VAL A 6 9.73 5.95 -37.94
N GLN A 7 8.85 6.81 -38.46
CA GLN A 7 8.71 8.17 -37.96
C GLN A 7 8.22 8.20 -36.53
N LYS A 8 8.74 9.13 -35.72
CA LYS A 8 8.43 9.26 -34.29
C LYS A 8 6.93 9.37 -34.01
N ASN A 9 6.19 10.08 -34.86
CA ASN A 9 4.75 10.31 -34.70
C ASN A 9 3.91 9.04 -34.90
N ASP A 10 4.41 8.06 -35.65
CA ASP A 10 3.70 6.81 -35.97
C ASP A 10 4.19 5.62 -35.14
N ALA A 11 5.29 5.82 -34.40
CA ALA A 11 5.96 4.74 -33.68
C ALA A 11 5.06 3.98 -32.69
N ASP A 12 4.18 4.65 -31.94
CA ASP A 12 3.29 3.96 -30.98
C ASP A 12 2.19 3.16 -31.67
N LYS A 13 1.64 3.67 -32.78
CA LYS A 13 0.66 2.96 -33.58
C LYS A 13 1.25 1.67 -34.17
N ILE A 14 2.43 1.79 -34.79
CA ILE A 14 3.15 0.66 -35.41
C ILE A 14 3.56 -0.34 -34.32
N ARG A 15 4.06 0.12 -33.18
CA ARG A 15 4.39 -0.75 -32.03
C ARG A 15 3.19 -1.58 -31.56
N ARG A 16 1.99 -1.01 -31.49
CA ARG A 16 0.77 -1.73 -31.12
C ARG A 16 0.40 -2.79 -32.15
N VAL A 17 0.53 -2.47 -33.45
CA VAL A 17 0.31 -3.44 -34.53
C VAL A 17 1.27 -4.62 -34.39
N LEU A 18 2.55 -4.35 -34.20
CA LEU A 18 3.58 -5.38 -34.03
C LEU A 18 3.36 -6.23 -32.78
N LEU A 19 2.92 -5.61 -31.67
CA LEU A 19 2.61 -6.31 -30.44
C LEU A 19 1.42 -7.26 -30.62
N ASN A 20 0.34 -6.80 -31.24
CA ASN A 20 -0.86 -7.61 -31.52
C ASN A 20 -0.57 -8.78 -32.45
N LEU A 21 0.39 -8.65 -33.35
CA LEU A 21 0.82 -9.69 -34.27
C LEU A 21 1.94 -10.59 -33.68
N SER A 22 2.34 -10.35 -32.41
CA SER A 22 3.45 -11.07 -31.75
C SER A 22 4.78 -10.98 -32.53
N LEU A 23 5.02 -9.89 -33.26
CA LEU A 23 6.24 -9.64 -34.04
C LEU A 23 7.23 -8.71 -33.34
N LEU A 24 6.78 -7.98 -32.32
CA LEU A 24 7.64 -7.11 -31.53
C LEU A 24 8.60 -7.95 -30.67
N ASN A 25 9.90 -7.71 -30.80
CA ASN A 25 10.87 -8.29 -29.89
C ASN A 25 10.90 -7.52 -28.57
N ILE A 26 10.17 -8.02 -27.57
CA ILE A 26 10.07 -7.42 -26.24
C ILE A 26 11.34 -7.56 -25.39
N ASP A 27 12.29 -8.39 -25.79
CA ASP A 27 13.56 -8.60 -25.11
C ASP A 27 14.63 -7.59 -25.57
N ALA A 28 14.32 -6.76 -26.57
CA ALA A 28 15.22 -5.71 -27.06
C ALA A 28 14.63 -4.31 -26.89
N LYS A 29 15.49 -3.34 -26.58
CA LYS A 29 15.06 -1.95 -26.33
C LYS A 29 14.76 -1.24 -27.65
N ILE A 30 13.64 -0.51 -27.69
CA ILE A 30 13.35 0.44 -28.75
C ILE A 30 14.37 1.57 -28.72
N LYS A 31 15.00 1.86 -29.86
CA LYS A 31 16.03 2.88 -29.99
C LYS A 31 15.41 4.14 -30.64
N ARG A 32 15.80 5.31 -30.17
CA ARG A 32 15.36 6.60 -30.74
C ARG A 32 16.57 7.38 -31.19
N ILE A 33 16.56 7.83 -32.45
CA ILE A 33 17.64 8.65 -33.02
C ILE A 33 16.95 9.75 -33.85
N ASN A 34 17.11 10.98 -33.42
CA ASN A 34 16.48 12.17 -34.03
C ASN A 34 14.94 11.97 -34.14
N ASP A 35 14.41 12.10 -35.34
CA ASP A 35 12.98 11.95 -35.63
C ASP A 35 12.54 10.51 -35.94
N PHE A 36 13.44 9.55 -35.79
CA PHE A 36 13.19 8.14 -36.06
C PHE A 36 13.19 7.29 -34.81
N VAL A 37 12.32 6.27 -34.84
CA VAL A 37 12.25 5.23 -33.83
C VAL A 37 12.54 3.88 -34.49
N PHE A 38 13.46 3.13 -33.91
CA PHE A 38 13.85 1.80 -34.36
C PHE A 38 13.18 0.78 -33.44
N ILE A 39 12.31 -0.03 -34.01
CA ILE A 39 11.51 -1.01 -33.27
C ILE A 39 12.03 -2.41 -33.56
N PRO A 40 12.55 -3.15 -32.56
CA PRO A 40 13.15 -4.49 -32.77
C PRO A 40 12.05 -5.52 -33.11
N LEU A 41 12.36 -6.42 -34.03
CA LEU A 41 11.48 -7.50 -34.46
C LEU A 41 12.02 -8.87 -34.05
N ILE A 42 11.09 -9.84 -33.85
CA ILE A 42 11.42 -11.24 -33.61
C ILE A 42 11.90 -11.93 -34.89
N SER A 43 11.30 -11.58 -36.03
CA SER A 43 11.61 -12.15 -37.35
C SER A 43 11.45 -11.11 -38.45
N THR A 44 11.96 -11.42 -39.64
CA THR A 44 11.80 -10.58 -40.82
C THR A 44 10.31 -10.37 -41.15
N PRO A 45 9.87 -9.12 -41.41
CA PRO A 45 8.50 -8.83 -41.81
C PRO A 45 8.12 -9.58 -43.10
N ASN A 46 6.94 -10.15 -43.11
CA ASN A 46 6.36 -10.73 -44.31
C ASN A 46 5.53 -9.70 -45.13
N ASN A 47 5.16 -10.05 -46.35
CA ASN A 47 4.38 -9.15 -47.22
C ASN A 47 3.04 -8.70 -46.59
N SER A 48 2.36 -9.58 -45.83
CA SER A 48 1.12 -9.25 -45.13
C SER A 48 1.27 -8.15 -44.08
N LEU A 49 2.39 -8.13 -43.36
CA LEU A 49 2.70 -7.04 -42.43
C LEU A 49 3.03 -5.75 -43.17
N MET A 50 3.85 -5.83 -44.23
CA MET A 50 4.23 -4.64 -45.00
C MET A 50 3.00 -4.01 -45.69
N ASP A 51 2.03 -4.82 -46.13
CA ASP A 51 0.75 -4.32 -46.65
C ASP A 51 -0.08 -3.56 -45.60
N LYS A 52 -0.10 -4.04 -44.37
CA LYS A 52 -0.76 -3.35 -43.24
C LYS A 52 -0.07 -2.05 -42.84
N LEU A 53 1.21 -1.92 -43.15
CA LEU A 53 2.01 -0.74 -42.81
C LEU A 53 2.22 0.20 -44.00
N LYS A 54 1.61 -0.07 -45.19
CA LYS A 54 1.76 0.75 -46.42
C LYS A 54 1.42 2.22 -46.26
N SER A 55 0.54 2.56 -45.31
CA SER A 55 0.15 3.95 -45.03
C SER A 55 1.19 4.70 -44.17
N TYR A 56 2.23 4.02 -43.71
CA TYR A 56 3.29 4.59 -42.86
C TYR A 56 4.62 4.47 -43.61
N GLU A 57 5.47 5.45 -43.33
CA GLU A 57 6.85 5.45 -43.83
C GLU A 57 7.68 4.50 -42.95
N VAL A 58 7.90 3.27 -43.44
CA VAL A 58 8.62 2.23 -42.69
C VAL A 58 9.77 1.66 -43.52
N GLU A 59 10.89 1.44 -42.87
CA GLU A 59 12.10 0.85 -43.47
C GLU A 59 12.55 -0.34 -42.62
N ILE A 60 12.82 -1.48 -43.28
CA ILE A 60 13.44 -2.63 -42.59
C ILE A 60 14.91 -2.37 -42.46
N VAL A 61 15.42 -2.47 -41.23
CA VAL A 61 16.82 -2.21 -40.92
C VAL A 61 17.45 -3.36 -40.14
N ASP A 62 18.73 -3.62 -40.40
CA ASP A 62 19.54 -4.42 -39.51
C ASP A 62 20.44 -3.51 -38.68
N THR A 63 20.21 -3.49 -37.39
CA THR A 63 20.94 -2.61 -36.45
C THR A 63 21.16 -3.27 -35.11
N ASN A 64 22.07 -2.68 -34.33
CA ASN A 64 22.32 -3.16 -32.99
C ASN A 64 21.29 -2.62 -32.01
N PHE A 65 20.47 -3.51 -31.43
CA PHE A 65 19.57 -3.20 -30.35
C PHE A 65 20.13 -3.68 -29.02
N GLU A 66 20.06 -2.84 -28.01
CA GLU A 66 20.34 -3.25 -26.64
C GLU A 66 19.31 -4.28 -26.19
N VAL A 67 19.77 -5.43 -25.73
CA VAL A 67 18.89 -6.43 -25.12
C VAL A 67 18.53 -5.96 -23.71
N HIS A 68 17.24 -6.11 -23.35
CA HIS A 68 16.85 -5.93 -21.95
C HIS A 68 17.59 -7.00 -21.12
N THR A 69 18.54 -6.58 -20.30
CA THR A 69 19.02 -7.44 -19.23
C THR A 69 17.84 -7.70 -18.31
N LYS A 70 17.23 -8.88 -18.42
CA LYS A 70 16.19 -9.30 -17.48
C LYS A 70 16.83 -9.24 -16.10
N GLY A 71 16.39 -8.29 -15.30
CA GLY A 71 16.77 -8.24 -13.89
C GLY A 71 16.41 -9.55 -13.19
N PRO A 72 16.92 -9.79 -11.99
CA PRO A 72 16.65 -11.01 -11.26
C PRO A 72 15.14 -11.21 -11.12
N LYS A 73 14.62 -12.42 -11.40
CA LYS A 73 13.21 -12.75 -11.40
C LYS A 73 12.60 -12.79 -9.98
N SER A 74 13.44 -12.94 -8.95
CA SER A 74 13.01 -13.01 -7.56
C SER A 74 14.21 -12.75 -6.63
N LEU A 75 13.92 -12.42 -5.37
CA LEU A 75 14.92 -12.32 -4.31
C LEU A 75 15.75 -13.62 -4.22
N LYS A 76 15.08 -14.77 -4.24
CA LYS A 76 15.73 -16.10 -4.20
C LYS A 76 16.73 -16.30 -5.35
N SER A 77 16.45 -15.79 -6.56
CA SER A 77 17.36 -15.90 -7.69
C SER A 77 18.68 -15.14 -7.51
N ILE A 78 18.71 -14.13 -6.66
CA ILE A 78 19.93 -13.38 -6.30
C ILE A 78 20.70 -14.09 -5.19
N LEU A 79 20.00 -14.83 -4.33
CA LEU A 79 20.56 -15.51 -3.18
C LEU A 79 21.21 -16.87 -3.55
N LYS A 80 20.78 -17.49 -4.65
CA LYS A 80 21.37 -18.74 -5.14
C LYS A 80 22.89 -18.62 -5.30
N GLY A 81 23.61 -19.59 -4.77
CA GLY A 81 25.08 -19.62 -4.76
C GLY A 81 25.75 -18.69 -3.74
N LYS A 82 24.97 -17.94 -2.94
CA LYS A 82 25.47 -17.10 -1.83
C LYS A 82 25.11 -17.66 -0.45
N ILE A 83 24.05 -18.44 -0.41
CA ILE A 83 23.51 -19.14 0.75
C ILE A 83 23.16 -20.55 0.27
N ASP A 84 23.20 -21.53 1.14
CA ASP A 84 22.80 -22.91 0.84
C ASP A 84 21.40 -22.94 0.22
N ASP A 85 21.24 -23.72 -0.85
CA ASP A 85 20.00 -23.74 -1.65
C ASP A 85 18.77 -24.13 -0.80
N ASP A 86 18.90 -25.04 0.15
CA ASP A 86 17.84 -25.44 1.07
C ASP A 86 17.38 -24.24 1.89
N LYS A 87 18.31 -23.46 2.44
CA LYS A 87 18.01 -22.24 3.20
C LYS A 87 17.37 -21.15 2.34
N VAL A 88 17.76 -21.02 1.06
CA VAL A 88 17.14 -20.05 0.15
C VAL A 88 15.64 -20.33 -0.02
N GLU A 89 15.22 -21.61 -0.03
CA GLU A 89 13.80 -21.97 -0.16
C GLU A 89 12.97 -21.60 1.07
N GLU A 90 13.53 -21.55 2.25
CA GLU A 90 12.86 -21.18 3.50
C GLU A 90 12.69 -19.66 3.67
N ILE A 91 13.50 -18.84 2.98
CA ILE A 91 13.39 -17.38 3.07
C ILE A 91 12.01 -16.92 2.61
N LYS A 92 11.31 -16.19 3.48
CA LYS A 92 9.98 -15.63 3.19
C LYS A 92 10.04 -14.76 1.93
N LYS A 93 9.10 -15.01 1.00
CA LYS A 93 8.98 -14.24 -0.25
C LYS A 93 8.36 -12.86 -0.05
N SER A 94 7.67 -12.65 1.08
CA SER A 94 6.89 -11.44 1.34
C SER A 94 7.69 -10.42 2.16
N PHE A 95 7.74 -9.21 1.66
CA PHE A 95 8.28 -8.04 2.33
C PHE A 95 7.35 -6.85 2.10
N ASP A 96 7.44 -5.84 2.96
CA ASP A 96 6.68 -4.61 2.80
C ASP A 96 7.56 -3.56 2.08
N ILE A 97 6.97 -2.87 1.09
CA ILE A 97 7.60 -1.71 0.45
C ILE A 97 6.82 -0.48 0.87
N ILE A 98 7.50 0.43 1.56
CA ILE A 98 6.92 1.70 2.01
C ILE A 98 7.76 2.82 1.39
N GLY A 99 7.23 3.48 0.35
CA GLY A 99 8.00 4.44 -0.43
C GLY A 99 9.29 3.83 -0.98
N ASP A 100 10.44 4.36 -0.56
CA ASP A 100 11.76 3.91 -0.98
C ASP A 100 12.42 2.93 0.01
N ILE A 101 11.66 2.44 0.98
CA ILE A 101 12.14 1.56 2.05
C ILE A 101 11.53 0.18 1.91
N VAL A 102 12.36 -0.85 2.05
CA VAL A 102 11.95 -2.25 2.15
C VAL A 102 12.04 -2.71 3.60
N ILE A 103 11.01 -3.37 4.09
CA ILE A 103 11.00 -3.97 5.43
C ILE A 103 10.85 -5.47 5.30
N LEU A 104 11.91 -6.19 5.69
CA LEU A 104 11.98 -7.64 5.67
C LEU A 104 11.53 -8.24 7.01
N GLU A 105 11.05 -9.46 6.96
CA GLU A 105 10.88 -10.33 8.11
C GLU A 105 11.83 -11.51 7.94
N ILE A 106 12.90 -11.51 8.72
CA ILE A 106 13.97 -12.51 8.67
C ILE A 106 13.85 -13.33 9.96
N PRO A 107 13.56 -14.64 9.89
CA PRO A 107 13.56 -15.53 11.05
C PRO A 107 14.95 -15.63 11.70
N ASP A 108 14.99 -15.97 13.01
CA ASP A 108 16.24 -16.00 13.79
C ASP A 108 17.26 -17.01 13.25
N GLU A 109 16.81 -18.10 12.64
CA GLU A 109 17.66 -19.10 11.98
C GLU A 109 18.44 -18.55 10.77
N PHE A 110 18.08 -17.34 10.29
CA PHE A 110 18.78 -16.64 9.20
C PHE A 110 19.58 -15.43 9.68
N GLU A 111 19.84 -15.31 10.98
CA GLU A 111 20.57 -14.18 11.55
C GLU A 111 21.93 -13.95 10.87
N ASP A 112 22.71 -15.03 10.65
CA ASP A 112 24.01 -14.97 9.99
C ASP A 112 23.96 -14.51 8.55
N TYR A 113 22.80 -14.61 7.90
CA TYR A 113 22.60 -14.26 6.48
C TYR A 113 21.88 -12.93 6.28
N LYS A 114 21.48 -12.25 7.35
CA LYS A 114 20.62 -11.05 7.28
C LYS A 114 21.15 -9.97 6.35
N TYR A 115 22.45 -9.70 6.35
CA TYR A 115 23.06 -8.69 5.48
C TYR A 115 23.10 -9.14 4.02
N ILE A 116 23.35 -10.42 3.75
CA ILE A 116 23.30 -10.98 2.39
C ILE A 116 21.87 -10.90 1.84
N VAL A 117 20.87 -11.20 2.67
CA VAL A 117 19.46 -11.08 2.31
C VAL A 117 19.07 -9.61 2.10
N GLY A 118 19.56 -8.71 2.94
CA GLY A 118 19.38 -7.25 2.82
C GLY A 118 19.91 -6.70 1.50
N ASP A 119 21.15 -7.04 1.16
CA ASP A 119 21.77 -6.65 -0.11
C ASP A 119 21.04 -7.21 -1.32
N ALA A 120 20.60 -8.46 -1.24
CA ALA A 120 19.81 -9.07 -2.30
C ALA A 120 18.46 -8.37 -2.48
N ALA A 121 17.79 -8.00 -1.38
CA ALA A 121 16.54 -7.24 -1.41
C ALA A 121 16.73 -5.84 -1.99
N LEU A 122 17.81 -5.15 -1.63
CA LEU A 122 18.17 -3.84 -2.19
C LEU A 122 18.33 -3.90 -3.71
N LYS A 123 19.10 -4.89 -4.19
CA LYS A 123 19.35 -5.12 -5.62
C LYS A 123 18.08 -5.51 -6.38
N PHE A 124 17.25 -6.35 -5.77
CA PHE A 124 15.98 -6.80 -6.37
C PHE A 124 14.97 -5.67 -6.50
N THR A 125 14.75 -4.94 -5.41
CA THR A 125 13.70 -3.92 -5.35
C THR A 125 14.13 -2.57 -5.92
N LYS A 126 15.44 -2.34 -6.03
CA LYS A 126 16.04 -1.04 -6.42
C LYS A 126 15.54 0.11 -5.54
N ARG A 127 15.31 -0.18 -4.26
CA ARG A 127 14.91 0.82 -3.27
C ARG A 127 16.14 1.44 -2.62
N ARG A 128 15.91 2.46 -1.79
CA ARG A 128 16.96 3.25 -1.17
C ARG A 128 17.52 2.62 0.11
N SER A 129 16.64 2.01 0.89
CA SER A 129 16.96 1.41 2.20
C SER A 129 16.30 0.06 2.39
N VAL A 130 16.97 -0.83 3.12
CA VAL A 130 16.42 -2.12 3.55
C VAL A 130 16.59 -2.25 5.06
N TYR A 131 15.47 -2.51 5.73
CA TYR A 131 15.42 -2.81 7.16
C TYR A 131 14.82 -4.19 7.38
N ARG A 132 15.12 -4.81 8.53
CA ARG A 132 14.36 -5.92 9.05
C ARG A 132 13.62 -5.53 10.33
N LYS A 133 12.57 -6.27 10.62
CA LYS A 133 11.88 -6.23 11.90
C LYS A 133 12.75 -6.94 12.93
N SER A 134 13.20 -6.23 13.97
CA SER A 134 13.96 -6.78 15.10
C SER A 134 13.13 -6.94 16.37
N SER A 135 11.88 -6.45 16.37
CA SER A 135 10.92 -6.68 17.44
C SER A 135 9.49 -6.81 16.91
N GLU A 136 8.60 -7.35 17.74
CA GLU A 136 7.17 -7.18 17.56
C GLU A 136 6.76 -5.72 17.79
N ILE A 137 5.51 -5.38 17.42
CA ILE A 137 4.92 -4.08 17.72
C ILE A 137 4.68 -4.01 19.23
N LYS A 138 5.28 -3.04 19.90
CA LYS A 138 5.20 -2.87 21.36
C LYS A 138 4.58 -1.52 21.75
N GLY A 139 3.99 -1.52 22.95
CA GLY A 139 3.48 -0.31 23.62
C GLY A 139 2.25 0.33 22.97
N ILE A 140 1.76 1.38 23.62
CA ILE A 140 0.57 2.15 23.22
C ILE A 140 0.82 2.86 21.89
N ILE A 141 2.03 3.39 21.68
CA ILE A 141 2.44 4.10 20.45
C ILE A 141 2.64 3.14 19.26
N ARG A 142 2.63 1.82 19.47
CA ARG A 142 2.71 0.79 18.43
C ARG A 142 3.96 0.92 17.54
N THR A 143 5.09 1.29 18.11
CA THR A 143 6.37 1.32 17.40
C THR A 143 7.01 -0.06 17.34
N ARG A 144 7.91 -0.23 16.40
CA ARG A 144 8.69 -1.45 16.18
C ARG A 144 10.14 -1.08 16.01
N GLU A 145 11.02 -1.87 16.58
CA GLU A 145 12.45 -1.75 16.31
C GLU A 145 12.76 -2.28 14.91
N LEU A 146 13.54 -1.51 14.18
CA LEU A 146 13.99 -1.84 12.83
C LEU A 146 15.52 -1.79 12.79
N GLU A 147 16.14 -2.86 12.35
CA GLU A 147 17.58 -2.94 12.10
C GLU A 147 17.86 -2.64 10.64
N HIS A 148 18.80 -1.73 10.38
CA HIS A 148 19.26 -1.42 9.03
C HIS A 148 20.16 -2.54 8.49
N LEU A 149 19.90 -3.01 7.27
CA LEU A 149 20.62 -4.12 6.65
C LEU A 149 21.40 -3.69 5.42
N ALA A 150 20.87 -2.81 4.58
CA ALA A 150 21.51 -2.44 3.32
C ALA A 150 20.99 -1.10 2.77
N GLY A 151 21.79 -0.47 1.93
CA GLY A 151 21.48 0.83 1.32
C GLY A 151 21.83 1.99 2.25
N GLU A 152 21.11 3.09 2.10
CA GLU A 152 21.25 4.26 2.97
C GLU A 152 20.47 4.02 4.29
N ASP A 153 21.01 4.43 5.44
CA ASP A 153 20.27 4.37 6.72
C ASP A 153 19.33 5.58 6.82
N VAL A 154 18.26 5.55 6.02
CA VAL A 154 17.23 6.59 6.00
C VAL A 154 15.87 5.96 6.27
N SER A 155 15.21 6.40 7.35
CA SER A 155 13.93 5.86 7.80
C SER A 155 12.72 6.70 7.39
N GLU A 156 12.92 7.94 6.95
CA GLU A 156 11.84 8.81 6.46
C GLU A 156 11.64 8.62 4.94
N THR A 157 10.39 8.45 4.52
CA THR A 157 10.03 8.25 3.11
C THR A 157 8.63 8.75 2.80
N VAL A 158 8.33 8.91 1.50
CA VAL A 158 6.98 9.22 1.01
C VAL A 158 6.39 7.98 0.33
N HIS A 159 5.38 7.40 0.96
CA HIS A 159 4.57 6.35 0.36
C HIS A 159 3.46 6.95 -0.50
N LYS A 160 3.22 6.35 -1.68
CA LYS A 160 2.14 6.78 -2.58
C LYS A 160 1.10 5.67 -2.70
N GLU A 161 -0.16 6.02 -2.44
CA GLU A 161 -1.28 5.09 -2.48
C GLU A 161 -2.55 5.80 -2.98
N PHE A 162 -3.19 5.27 -4.03
CA PHE A 162 -4.39 5.86 -4.66
C PHE A 162 -4.31 7.37 -4.89
N GLY A 163 -3.13 7.86 -5.30
CA GLY A 163 -2.86 9.28 -5.52
C GLY A 163 -2.58 10.09 -4.24
N SER A 164 -2.74 9.52 -3.05
CA SER A 164 -2.31 10.13 -1.79
C SER A 164 -0.80 10.03 -1.63
N LYS A 165 -0.21 11.02 -1.00
CA LYS A 165 1.20 11.06 -0.58
C LYS A 165 1.24 11.01 0.94
N LEU A 166 1.91 10.00 1.48
CA LEU A 166 2.02 9.77 2.92
C LEU A 166 3.49 9.81 3.31
N LEU A 167 3.92 10.91 3.89
CA LEU A 167 5.25 11.07 4.50
C LEU A 167 5.23 10.38 5.86
N LEU A 168 6.25 9.60 6.15
CA LEU A 168 6.41 8.90 7.43
C LEU A 168 7.85 8.52 7.71
N ASP A 169 8.17 8.33 8.98
CA ASP A 169 9.38 7.65 9.44
C ASP A 169 9.01 6.24 9.93
N VAL A 170 9.50 5.21 9.25
CA VAL A 170 9.14 3.81 9.55
C VAL A 170 9.62 3.33 10.91
N LYS A 171 10.59 4.04 11.54
CA LYS A 171 11.08 3.76 12.90
C LYS A 171 10.20 4.38 13.99
N LYS A 172 9.44 5.45 13.68
CA LYS A 172 8.69 6.25 14.66
C LYS A 172 7.17 6.00 14.64
N VAL A 173 6.64 5.55 13.50
CA VAL A 173 5.20 5.39 13.33
C VAL A 173 4.84 4.04 12.73
N TYR A 174 3.66 3.56 13.08
CA TYR A 174 3.10 2.38 12.44
C TYR A 174 2.45 2.74 11.12
N PHE A 175 2.78 2.00 10.07
CA PHE A 175 2.07 2.02 8.79
C PHE A 175 2.10 0.63 8.14
N SER A 176 1.00 0.25 7.48
CA SER A 176 0.92 -1.01 6.73
C SER A 176 0.39 -0.77 5.32
N PRO A 177 1.21 -0.97 4.27
CA PRO A 177 0.75 -0.88 2.88
C PRO A 177 -0.27 -1.97 2.53
N ARG A 178 -0.28 -3.07 3.28
CA ARG A 178 -1.23 -4.20 3.08
C ARG A 178 -2.68 -3.84 3.39
N LEU A 179 -2.95 -2.67 3.98
CA LEU A 179 -4.30 -2.17 4.25
C LEU A 179 -4.83 -1.22 3.14
N ALA A 180 -4.10 -1.08 2.04
CA ALA A 180 -4.48 -0.19 0.95
C ALA A 180 -5.90 -0.49 0.41
N THR A 181 -6.18 -1.74 0.09
CA THR A 181 -7.50 -2.16 -0.41
C THR A 181 -8.61 -1.88 0.61
N GLU A 182 -8.32 -2.03 1.90
CA GLU A 182 -9.29 -1.76 2.95
C GLU A 182 -9.57 -0.27 3.09
N ARG A 183 -8.54 0.57 3.02
CA ARG A 183 -8.71 2.04 2.98
C ARG A 183 -9.56 2.48 1.78
N ARG A 184 -9.29 1.92 0.59
CA ARG A 184 -10.08 2.18 -0.60
C ARG A 184 -11.55 1.81 -0.39
N ARG A 185 -11.81 0.60 0.11
CA ARG A 185 -13.16 0.10 0.38
C ARG A 185 -13.96 1.00 1.34
N ILE A 186 -13.33 1.49 2.41
CA ILE A 186 -13.99 2.44 3.33
C ILE A 186 -14.26 3.76 2.61
N THR A 187 -13.28 4.28 1.87
CA THR A 187 -13.45 5.53 1.12
C THR A 187 -14.64 5.47 0.16
N ASP A 188 -14.81 4.33 -0.54
CA ASP A 188 -15.92 4.13 -1.49
C ASP A 188 -17.32 4.13 -0.83
N GLN A 189 -17.41 4.00 0.50
CA GLN A 189 -18.68 4.03 1.25
C GLN A 189 -19.01 5.40 1.83
N ILE A 190 -18.07 6.33 1.79
CA ILE A 190 -18.26 7.69 2.36
C ILE A 190 -19.23 8.49 1.49
N LYS A 191 -20.09 9.25 2.14
CA LYS A 191 -21.01 10.17 1.49
C LYS A 191 -20.57 11.60 1.68
N GLU A 192 -20.89 12.46 0.72
CA GLU A 192 -20.60 13.90 0.81
C GLU A 192 -21.28 14.51 2.03
N GLY A 193 -20.54 15.35 2.75
CA GLY A 193 -21.03 16.04 3.94
C GLY A 193 -20.99 15.23 5.24
N GLU A 194 -20.60 13.95 5.22
CA GLU A 194 -20.44 13.15 6.44
C GLU A 194 -19.42 13.77 7.41
N ILE A 195 -19.69 13.64 8.71
CA ILE A 195 -18.73 13.84 9.79
C ILE A 195 -18.14 12.47 10.13
N VAL A 196 -16.83 12.33 9.98
CA VAL A 196 -16.10 11.09 10.21
C VAL A 196 -15.16 11.25 11.40
N ILE A 197 -15.06 10.24 12.25
CA ILE A 197 -14.01 10.13 13.29
C ILE A 197 -13.08 8.98 12.92
N ASP A 198 -11.79 9.27 12.76
CA ASP A 198 -10.72 8.27 12.67
C ASP A 198 -10.03 8.20 14.03
N MET A 199 -10.44 7.22 14.87
CA MET A 199 -10.07 7.16 16.28
C MET A 199 -8.58 6.83 16.51
N PHE A 200 -7.92 6.20 15.54
CA PHE A 200 -6.53 5.74 15.63
C PHE A 200 -5.83 6.03 14.31
N ALA A 201 -5.77 7.32 13.98
CA ALA A 201 -5.46 7.80 12.65
C ALA A 201 -4.02 7.53 12.19
N GLY A 202 -3.06 7.39 13.12
CA GLY A 202 -1.65 7.30 12.77
C GLY A 202 -1.21 8.51 11.94
N ILE A 203 -0.56 8.26 10.83
CA ILE A 203 -0.16 9.31 9.88
C ILE A 203 -1.31 9.76 8.95
N GLY A 204 -2.53 9.32 9.19
CA GLY A 204 -3.75 9.68 8.49
C GLY A 204 -4.05 8.95 7.19
N PRO A 205 -3.68 7.67 6.99
CA PRO A 205 -3.86 7.05 5.68
C PRO A 205 -5.34 6.87 5.27
N PHE A 206 -6.27 6.62 6.21
CA PHE A 206 -7.71 6.64 5.95
C PHE A 206 -8.19 8.08 5.72
N SER A 207 -7.89 8.96 6.65
CA SER A 207 -8.35 10.35 6.64
C SER A 207 -7.92 11.10 5.37
N ILE A 208 -6.65 10.96 4.96
CA ILE A 208 -6.11 11.60 3.75
C ILE A 208 -6.82 11.07 2.49
N LEU A 209 -6.99 9.76 2.34
CA LEU A 209 -7.63 9.19 1.17
C LEU A 209 -9.09 9.63 1.08
N ILE A 210 -9.84 9.57 2.19
CA ILE A 210 -11.24 10.00 2.26
C ILE A 210 -11.37 11.48 1.92
N ALA A 211 -10.61 12.36 2.58
CA ALA A 211 -10.71 13.80 2.35
C ALA A 211 -10.22 14.24 0.96
N ARG A 212 -9.39 13.46 0.28
CA ARG A 212 -9.02 13.72 -1.12
C ARG A 212 -10.19 13.53 -2.08
N GLU A 213 -11.06 12.57 -1.80
CA GLU A 213 -12.11 12.15 -2.72
C GLU A 213 -13.48 12.77 -2.38
N HIS A 214 -13.73 13.03 -1.10
CA HIS A 214 -15.01 13.50 -0.60
C HIS A 214 -14.90 14.83 0.15
N ASN A 215 -15.94 15.67 0.02
CA ASN A 215 -16.08 16.89 0.82
C ASN A 215 -16.73 16.52 2.16
N VAL A 216 -15.92 16.16 3.12
CA VAL A 216 -16.29 15.68 4.46
C VAL A 216 -15.49 16.39 5.53
N LYS A 217 -15.96 16.30 6.79
CA LYS A 217 -15.21 16.76 7.95
C LYS A 217 -14.71 15.56 8.74
N ILE A 218 -13.39 15.43 8.91
CA ILE A 218 -12.77 14.28 9.57
C ILE A 218 -12.03 14.73 10.81
N TYR A 219 -12.37 14.16 11.96
CA TYR A 219 -11.61 14.28 13.19
C TYR A 219 -10.66 13.09 13.30
N SER A 220 -9.37 13.36 13.20
CA SER A 220 -8.31 12.33 13.14
C SER A 220 -7.51 12.37 14.42
N ILE A 221 -7.68 11.35 15.27
CA ILE A 221 -7.13 11.30 16.61
C ILE A 221 -5.97 10.29 16.63
N ASP A 222 -4.87 10.64 17.23
CA ASP A 222 -3.80 9.69 17.54
C ASP A 222 -3.07 10.10 18.82
N ILE A 223 -2.65 9.12 19.61
CA ILE A 223 -1.91 9.33 20.86
C ILE A 223 -0.40 9.53 20.63
N ASN A 224 0.12 9.07 19.48
CA ASN A 224 1.53 9.15 19.14
C ASN A 224 1.89 10.56 18.60
N PRO A 225 2.72 11.35 19.29
CA PRO A 225 3.06 12.70 18.86
C PRO A 225 3.84 12.71 17.52
N ASP A 226 4.61 11.69 17.22
CA ASP A 226 5.28 11.58 15.92
C ASP A 226 4.27 11.30 14.80
N ALA A 227 3.31 10.41 15.03
CA ALA A 227 2.23 10.14 14.08
C ALA A 227 1.41 11.41 13.82
N PHE A 228 1.05 12.14 14.86
CA PHE A 228 0.35 13.43 14.76
C PHE A 228 1.15 14.47 13.95
N LYS A 229 2.47 14.54 14.15
CA LYS A 229 3.35 15.41 13.37
C LYS A 229 3.32 15.06 11.88
N TYR A 230 3.38 13.76 11.55
CA TYR A 230 3.28 13.30 10.16
C TYR A 230 1.88 13.48 9.59
N LEU A 231 0.82 13.28 10.37
CA LEU A 231 -0.56 13.57 9.96
C LEU A 231 -0.71 15.02 9.50
N LYS A 232 -0.22 16.00 10.26
CA LYS A 232 -0.25 17.42 9.85
C LYS A 232 0.50 17.68 8.55
N LYS A 233 1.71 17.14 8.41
CA LYS A 233 2.49 17.26 7.16
C LYS A 233 1.76 16.62 5.98
N ASN A 234 1.08 15.49 6.20
CA ASN A 234 0.34 14.78 5.16
C ASN A 234 -0.93 15.53 4.73
N ILE A 235 -1.58 16.27 5.64
CA ILE A 235 -2.67 17.19 5.28
C ILE A 235 -2.15 18.26 4.31
N GLU A 236 -1.02 18.88 4.62
CA GLU A 236 -0.40 19.91 3.77
C GLU A 236 0.11 19.37 2.43
N LEU A 237 0.61 18.13 2.42
CA LEU A 237 1.22 17.49 1.23
C LEU A 237 0.19 17.06 0.18
N ASN A 238 -1.10 17.02 0.53
CA ASN A 238 -2.18 16.53 -0.32
C ASN A 238 -3.18 17.62 -0.68
N LYS A 239 -3.75 17.51 -1.88
CA LYS A 239 -4.90 18.34 -2.29
C LYS A 239 -6.17 17.66 -1.78
N LEU A 240 -6.82 18.23 -0.79
CA LEU A 240 -8.01 17.69 -0.14
C LEU A 240 -9.26 18.44 -0.61
N LYS A 241 -10.36 17.72 -0.79
CA LYS A 241 -11.71 18.29 -0.95
C LYS A 241 -12.36 18.52 0.41
N GLY A 242 -12.18 17.57 1.32
CA GLY A 242 -12.68 17.63 2.68
C GLY A 242 -11.69 18.30 3.63
N ASN A 243 -12.14 18.48 4.88
CA ASN A 243 -11.36 19.08 5.97
C ASN A 243 -10.98 18.04 7.01
N ILE A 244 -9.69 17.94 7.33
CA ILE A 244 -9.17 17.06 8.40
C ILE A 244 -8.78 17.92 9.58
N ILE A 245 -9.28 17.58 10.77
CA ILE A 245 -8.96 18.19 12.05
C ILE A 245 -8.11 17.19 12.81
N PRO A 246 -6.76 17.35 12.83
CA PRO A 246 -5.88 16.48 13.57
C PRO A 246 -5.94 16.79 15.07
N LEU A 247 -6.05 15.76 15.90
CA LEU A 247 -6.13 15.87 17.35
C LEU A 247 -5.10 14.91 17.99
N LEU A 248 -4.26 15.45 18.87
CA LEU A 248 -3.27 14.68 19.63
C LEU A 248 -3.85 14.34 21.00
N GLY A 249 -3.85 13.07 21.35
CA GLY A 249 -4.22 12.65 22.70
C GLY A 249 -4.85 11.28 22.75
N ASP A 250 -5.18 10.86 23.94
CA ASP A 250 -5.99 9.67 24.18
C ASP A 250 -7.41 9.90 23.65
N VAL A 251 -7.93 8.92 22.93
CA VAL A 251 -9.21 9.04 22.23
C VAL A 251 -10.40 9.24 23.19
N GLU A 252 -10.37 8.62 24.37
CA GLU A 252 -11.43 8.76 25.36
C GLU A 252 -11.45 10.18 25.93
N VAL A 253 -10.27 10.73 26.24
CA VAL A 253 -10.12 12.10 26.74
C VAL A 253 -10.51 13.11 25.66
N VAL A 254 -10.02 12.92 24.44
CA VAL A 254 -10.32 13.84 23.32
C VAL A 254 -11.80 13.84 22.99
N LEU A 255 -12.42 12.68 22.79
CA LEU A 255 -13.85 12.62 22.45
C LEU A 255 -14.75 13.01 23.62
N GLY A 256 -14.35 12.68 24.87
CA GLY A 256 -15.09 13.11 26.07
C GLY A 256 -15.09 14.64 26.26
N SER A 257 -14.09 15.35 25.72
CA SER A 257 -14.03 16.84 25.77
C SER A 257 -14.79 17.52 24.64
N LEU A 258 -15.15 16.74 23.59
CA LEU A 258 -15.85 17.23 22.40
C LEU A 258 -17.30 16.70 22.45
N ASP A 259 -18.28 17.59 22.52
CA ASP A 259 -19.70 17.20 22.32
C ASP A 259 -19.94 16.95 20.82
N LEU A 260 -19.31 15.86 20.32
CA LEU A 260 -19.25 15.53 18.90
C LEU A 260 -20.02 14.26 18.59
N LYS A 261 -20.96 14.37 17.64
CA LYS A 261 -21.67 13.24 17.05
C LYS A 261 -21.30 13.12 15.57
N SER A 262 -20.85 11.93 15.17
CA SER A 262 -20.40 11.62 13.81
C SER A 262 -21.37 10.71 13.07
N ASP A 263 -21.30 10.74 11.76
CA ASP A 263 -22.04 9.84 10.88
C ASP A 263 -21.31 8.50 10.71
N ARG A 264 -19.98 8.52 10.93
CA ARG A 264 -19.10 7.36 10.71
C ARG A 264 -17.90 7.38 11.64
N ILE A 265 -17.53 6.20 12.14
CA ILE A 265 -16.34 6.01 12.99
C ILE A 265 -15.47 4.90 12.44
N ILE A 266 -14.15 5.13 12.37
CA ILE A 266 -13.15 4.14 11.96
C ILE A 266 -12.32 3.77 13.19
N MET A 267 -12.33 2.47 13.56
CA MET A 267 -11.66 1.93 14.75
C MET A 267 -10.57 0.93 14.35
N ASN A 268 -9.54 1.38 13.61
CA ASN A 268 -8.49 0.47 13.09
C ASN A 268 -7.36 0.25 14.10
N LEU A 269 -7.71 -0.30 15.28
CA LEU A 269 -6.78 -0.72 16.34
C LEU A 269 -7.03 -2.19 16.75
N PRO A 270 -6.82 -3.18 15.88
CA PRO A 270 -7.38 -4.53 16.05
C PRO A 270 -6.87 -5.31 17.28
N GLY A 271 -5.84 -4.81 17.97
CA GLY A 271 -5.34 -5.42 19.21
C GLY A 271 -6.15 -5.08 20.45
N THR A 272 -6.76 -3.89 20.50
CA THR A 272 -7.42 -3.34 21.71
C THR A 272 -8.64 -2.47 21.40
N ALA A 273 -9.15 -2.45 20.17
CA ALA A 273 -10.26 -1.59 19.78
C ALA A 273 -11.53 -1.80 20.64
N TRP A 274 -11.73 -3.00 21.18
CA TRP A 274 -12.89 -3.29 22.02
C TRP A 274 -12.98 -2.44 23.27
N ASN A 275 -11.85 -1.97 23.82
CA ASN A 275 -11.83 -1.10 24.99
C ASN A 275 -12.48 0.26 24.74
N PHE A 276 -12.60 0.66 23.49
CA PHE A 276 -13.06 1.98 23.05
C PHE A 276 -14.44 1.95 22.37
N LEU A 277 -15.14 0.81 22.41
CA LEU A 277 -16.46 0.68 21.78
C LEU A 277 -17.48 1.64 22.41
N ASP A 278 -17.53 1.75 23.73
CA ASP A 278 -18.43 2.68 24.44
C ASP A 278 -18.17 4.12 23.99
N THR A 279 -16.92 4.53 23.93
CA THR A 279 -16.51 5.87 23.48
C THR A 279 -16.92 6.13 22.03
N ALA A 280 -16.75 5.13 21.16
CA ALA A 280 -17.17 5.20 19.77
C ALA A 280 -18.70 5.36 19.64
N LEU A 281 -19.45 4.49 20.32
CA LEU A 281 -20.91 4.51 20.26
C LEU A 281 -21.49 5.80 20.84
N ASN A 282 -20.90 6.31 21.93
CA ASN A 282 -21.27 7.62 22.51
C ASN A 282 -20.97 8.80 21.58
N SER A 283 -20.10 8.63 20.58
CA SER A 283 -19.76 9.68 19.60
C SER A 283 -20.45 9.46 18.24
N LEU A 284 -21.32 8.46 18.12
CA LEU A 284 -22.04 8.13 16.91
C LEU A 284 -23.46 8.73 16.92
N LYS A 285 -23.94 9.20 15.79
CA LYS A 285 -25.35 9.57 15.60
C LYS A 285 -26.21 8.31 15.48
N PRO A 286 -27.51 8.36 15.87
CA PRO A 286 -28.44 7.30 15.50
C PRO A 286 -28.45 7.07 13.98
N GLY A 287 -28.35 5.80 13.55
CA GLY A 287 -28.19 5.43 12.15
C GLY A 287 -26.77 5.60 11.58
N GLY A 288 -25.79 5.95 12.41
CA GLY A 288 -24.39 6.04 12.03
C GLY A 288 -23.73 4.67 11.87
N VAL A 289 -22.55 4.65 11.25
CA VAL A 289 -21.82 3.43 10.90
C VAL A 289 -20.47 3.37 11.61
N ILE A 290 -20.16 2.24 12.22
CA ILE A 290 -18.82 1.94 12.73
C ILE A 290 -18.10 0.97 11.77
N HIS A 291 -16.82 1.21 11.55
CA HIS A 291 -15.87 0.29 10.92
C HIS A 291 -14.95 -0.24 12.00
N TYR A 292 -15.32 -1.38 12.56
CA TYR A 292 -14.64 -1.99 13.70
C TYR A 292 -13.65 -3.06 13.24
N TYR A 293 -12.47 -3.07 13.85
CA TYR A 293 -11.42 -4.05 13.54
C TYR A 293 -10.94 -4.77 14.79
N GLU A 294 -10.88 -6.10 14.72
CA GLU A 294 -10.39 -6.95 15.81
C GLU A 294 -9.57 -8.14 15.27
N PHE A 295 -8.60 -8.60 16.05
CA PHE A 295 -7.93 -9.88 15.78
C PHE A 295 -8.76 -11.01 16.37
N ALA A 296 -9.30 -11.89 15.52
CA ALA A 296 -10.13 -13.01 15.92
C ALA A 296 -9.95 -14.20 14.98
N SER A 297 -10.37 -15.39 15.45
CA SER A 297 -10.45 -16.61 14.63
C SER A 297 -11.73 -16.68 13.80
N GLU A 298 -12.81 -16.07 14.30
CA GLU A 298 -14.15 -16.07 13.72
C GLU A 298 -14.82 -14.70 13.88
N PHE A 299 -15.90 -14.45 13.12
CA PHE A 299 -16.60 -13.17 13.13
C PHE A 299 -17.52 -12.98 14.33
N GLN A 300 -18.01 -14.09 14.93
CA GLN A 300 -19.06 -14.01 15.94
C GLN A 300 -18.63 -13.17 17.15
N LYS A 301 -17.45 -13.44 17.68
CA LYS A 301 -16.93 -12.72 18.85
C LYS A 301 -16.85 -11.20 18.69
N PRO A 302 -16.27 -10.63 17.59
CA PRO A 302 -16.32 -9.19 17.33
C PRO A 302 -17.74 -8.65 17.17
N ILE A 303 -18.64 -9.42 16.54
CA ILE A 303 -20.03 -9.02 16.33
C ILE A 303 -20.77 -8.97 17.68
N ASP A 304 -20.64 -9.99 18.53
CA ASP A 304 -21.29 -10.03 19.84
C ASP A 304 -20.87 -8.84 20.70
N ARG A 305 -19.56 -8.48 20.69
CA ARG A 305 -19.07 -7.30 21.41
C ARG A 305 -19.75 -6.00 20.97
N ILE A 306 -19.93 -5.80 19.66
CA ILE A 306 -20.63 -4.61 19.15
C ILE A 306 -22.06 -4.62 19.62
N ILE A 307 -22.77 -5.75 19.55
CA ILE A 307 -24.17 -5.88 19.94
C ILE A 307 -24.34 -5.66 21.45
N GLU A 308 -23.51 -6.30 22.28
CA GLU A 308 -23.53 -6.16 23.73
C GLU A 308 -23.27 -4.72 24.18
N THR A 309 -22.24 -4.07 23.58
CA THR A 309 -21.90 -2.69 23.93
C THR A 309 -22.96 -1.70 23.45
N ALA A 310 -23.58 -1.95 22.30
CA ALA A 310 -24.60 -1.07 21.75
C ALA A 310 -25.96 -1.16 22.47
N TYR A 311 -26.20 -2.19 23.29
CA TYR A 311 -27.49 -2.35 24.00
C TYR A 311 -27.86 -1.10 24.80
N PRO A 312 -29.10 -0.57 24.73
CA PRO A 312 -30.32 -1.17 24.11
C PRO A 312 -30.55 -0.79 22.63
N HIS A 313 -29.59 -0.22 21.94
CA HIS A 313 -29.70 0.17 20.53
C HIS A 313 -29.72 -1.04 19.61
N ASN A 314 -30.42 -0.94 18.50
CA ASN A 314 -30.42 -1.96 17.46
C ASN A 314 -29.15 -1.88 16.62
N VAL A 315 -28.59 -3.03 16.29
CA VAL A 315 -27.38 -3.17 15.48
C VAL A 315 -27.67 -3.94 14.20
N GLU A 316 -27.35 -3.37 13.07
CA GLU A 316 -27.37 -4.02 11.77
C GLU A 316 -25.95 -4.27 11.30
N ILE A 317 -25.56 -5.54 11.13
CA ILE A 317 -24.25 -5.89 10.55
C ILE A 317 -24.32 -5.75 9.04
N LEU A 318 -23.67 -4.71 8.51
CA LEU A 318 -23.65 -4.42 7.07
C LEU A 318 -22.68 -5.30 6.30
N ASN A 319 -21.53 -5.62 6.92
CA ASN A 319 -20.47 -6.44 6.30
C ASN A 319 -19.53 -7.02 7.36
N SER A 320 -19.02 -8.22 7.09
CA SER A 320 -17.94 -8.83 7.88
C SER A 320 -16.93 -9.49 6.93
N ARG A 321 -15.61 -9.33 7.19
CA ARG A 321 -14.57 -9.85 6.30
C ARG A 321 -13.23 -10.05 6.99
N LYS A 322 -12.44 -10.96 6.42
CA LYS A 322 -11.02 -11.16 6.75
C LYS A 322 -10.19 -10.17 5.93
N VAL A 323 -9.59 -9.17 6.59
CA VAL A 323 -8.78 -8.14 5.95
C VAL A 323 -7.39 -8.66 5.60
N LYS A 324 -6.71 -9.28 6.57
CA LYS A 324 -5.41 -9.95 6.39
C LYS A 324 -5.17 -10.98 7.47
N SER A 325 -4.31 -11.95 7.21
CA SER A 325 -3.84 -12.88 8.26
C SER A 325 -2.91 -12.15 9.25
N LYS A 326 -3.04 -12.46 10.55
CA LYS A 326 -2.08 -12.08 11.60
C LYS A 326 -1.12 -13.23 11.91
N SER A 327 -1.67 -14.40 12.14
CA SER A 327 -0.97 -15.65 12.43
C SER A 327 -1.85 -16.83 11.99
N PRO A 328 -1.37 -18.08 12.01
CA PRO A 328 -2.21 -19.25 11.74
C PRO A 328 -3.51 -19.21 12.56
N GLY A 329 -4.65 -19.29 11.90
CA GLY A 329 -5.97 -19.27 12.52
C GLY A 329 -6.47 -17.90 13.02
N ILE A 330 -5.64 -16.86 13.09
CA ILE A 330 -6.03 -15.52 13.55
C ILE A 330 -5.99 -14.52 12.40
N TRP A 331 -7.07 -13.79 12.25
CA TRP A 331 -7.24 -12.79 11.18
C TRP A 331 -7.48 -11.39 11.75
N HIS A 332 -7.07 -10.40 11.03
CA HIS A 332 -7.55 -9.04 11.16
C HIS A 332 -8.97 -9.02 10.56
N MET A 333 -9.98 -9.10 11.41
CA MET A 333 -11.38 -9.05 11.02
C MET A 333 -11.82 -7.58 10.90
N GLY A 334 -12.63 -7.29 9.90
CA GLY A 334 -13.30 -6.02 9.74
C GLY A 334 -14.81 -6.22 9.78
N ILE A 335 -15.50 -5.48 10.64
CA ILE A 335 -16.96 -5.47 10.79
C ILE A 335 -17.46 -4.06 10.50
N ASP A 336 -18.38 -3.94 9.58
CA ASP A 336 -19.14 -2.70 9.37
C ASP A 336 -20.51 -2.89 10.01
N ALA A 337 -20.85 -2.05 10.98
CA ALA A 337 -22.11 -2.12 11.69
C ALA A 337 -22.80 -0.74 11.72
N LYS A 338 -24.11 -0.74 11.55
CA LYS A 338 -24.96 0.44 11.67
C LYS A 338 -25.73 0.37 12.97
N ILE A 339 -25.77 1.48 13.71
CA ILE A 339 -26.35 1.57 15.05
C ILE A 339 -27.55 2.51 14.99
N TYR A 340 -28.71 2.08 15.48
CA TYR A 340 -29.96 2.83 15.42
C TYR A 340 -30.40 3.34 16.78
#